data_7861e45cf877c9e7271d01f11127d58b
#
_entry.id   7861e45cf877c9e7271d01f11127d58b
#
_cell.length_a   1.000
_cell.length_b   1.000
_cell.length_c   1.000
_cell.angle_alpha   90.00
_cell.angle_beta   90.00
_cell.angle_gamma   90.00
#
_symmetry.space_group_name_H-M   'P 1'
#
loop_
_entity.id
_entity.type
_entity.pdbx_description
1 polymer ?
#
loop_
_entity_poly.entity_id
_entity_poly.type
_entity_poly.pdbx_seq_one_letter_code
_entity_poly.pdbx_strand_id
1 'polypeptide(L)'
;MEKEIELIRMSSTEIMEKVAAYKDEQIIILNQVNKVNETEQYSSIRADFFLAILCLRGKASLSLNNNSYEIGRNDLMICHPQTLLKHGMIGDDFECCGFCLSPEYAKRIFVMSTSANNWYSRPYLEQHPIISLNDEESQLFCQYYNLLNSKLTGTPHRHQKELINALLQAFIYEFQDSMEKYIQLKPVAFNSSNNLFNAFMELLISSYPKERSVSYYANRLFVTSKYLSAVCKENSGETASDLITCYVMKDIVCLLKSPNKSIKEIANELNFATLSFFGKYVKRNLGLSPKKYREKLSQQEGNVQ
;
A
#
# COMPACT_ATOMS: atom_id res chain seq x y z
N MET A 1 -27.09 23.45 2.84
CA MET A 1 -27.27 21.99 2.81
C MET A 1 -25.92 21.40 2.46
N GLU A 2 -25.20 20.88 3.44
CA GLU A 2 -23.99 20.09 3.20
C GLU A 2 -24.42 18.81 2.47
N LYS A 3 -23.92 18.62 1.26
CA LYS A 3 -24.16 17.39 0.52
C LYS A 3 -23.39 16.28 1.22
N GLU A 4 -24.05 15.20 1.59
CA GLU A 4 -23.45 14.01 2.20
C GLU A 4 -22.27 13.52 1.35
N ILE A 5 -21.13 13.30 2.01
CA ILE A 5 -19.93 12.72 1.39
C ILE A 5 -20.13 11.20 1.39
N GLU A 6 -20.27 10.62 0.23
CA GLU A 6 -20.44 9.18 0.10
C GLU A 6 -19.09 8.44 0.24
N LEU A 7 -19.05 7.44 1.15
CA LEU A 7 -17.88 6.57 1.30
C LEU A 7 -17.99 5.42 0.31
N ILE A 8 -17.15 5.43 -0.71
CA ILE A 8 -17.10 4.34 -1.70
C ILE A 8 -16.08 3.30 -1.28
N ARG A 9 -16.56 2.08 -1.04
CA ARG A 9 -15.74 0.89 -0.82
C ARG A 9 -15.54 0.16 -2.15
N MET A 10 -14.42 -0.56 -2.29
CA MET A 10 -14.15 -1.39 -3.48
C MET A 10 -15.31 -2.35 -3.82
N SER A 11 -16.05 -2.82 -2.81
CA SER A 11 -17.14 -3.80 -2.97
C SER A 11 -18.47 -3.23 -3.46
N SER A 12 -18.68 -1.90 -3.42
CA SER A 12 -20.02 -1.30 -3.43
C SER A 12 -20.32 -0.37 -4.61
N THR A 13 -19.52 -0.32 -5.67
CA THR A 13 -19.69 0.70 -6.69
C THR A 13 -20.12 0.15 -8.06
N GLU A 14 -21.32 0.55 -8.48
CA GLU A 14 -21.78 0.44 -9.87
C GLU A 14 -20.79 1.07 -10.87
N ILE A 15 -20.07 2.13 -10.46
CA ILE A 15 -19.03 2.78 -11.26
C ILE A 15 -17.88 1.80 -11.54
N MET A 16 -17.40 1.09 -10.52
CA MET A 16 -16.30 0.14 -10.68
C MET A 16 -16.69 -1.06 -11.55
N GLU A 17 -17.98 -1.44 -11.56
CA GLU A 17 -18.48 -2.51 -12.45
C GLU A 17 -18.46 -2.11 -13.92
N LYS A 18 -18.63 -0.83 -14.22
CA LYS A 18 -18.63 -0.32 -15.60
C LYS A 18 -17.22 -0.15 -16.17
N VAL A 19 -16.22 0.05 -15.32
CA VAL A 19 -14.84 0.38 -15.74
C VAL A 19 -13.82 -0.72 -15.42
N ALA A 20 -14.18 -1.75 -14.66
CA ALA A 20 -13.28 -2.82 -14.29
C ALA A 20 -13.17 -3.88 -15.40
N ALA A 21 -11.93 -4.20 -15.79
CA ALA A 21 -11.61 -5.39 -16.59
C ALA A 21 -11.57 -6.66 -15.69
N TYR A 22 -11.19 -6.49 -14.42
CA TYR A 22 -11.18 -7.52 -13.39
C TYR A 22 -11.51 -6.91 -12.05
N LYS A 23 -12.28 -7.61 -11.21
CA LYS A 23 -12.65 -7.19 -9.86
C LYS A 23 -12.73 -8.37 -8.90
N ASP A 24 -12.03 -8.26 -7.78
CA ASP A 24 -12.23 -9.08 -6.59
C ASP A 24 -12.17 -8.21 -5.32
N GLU A 25 -12.15 -8.83 -4.14
CA GLU A 25 -12.10 -8.11 -2.85
C GLU A 25 -10.75 -7.42 -2.59
N GLN A 26 -9.69 -7.73 -3.32
CA GLN A 26 -8.31 -7.30 -3.08
C GLN A 26 -7.78 -6.37 -4.15
N ILE A 27 -8.13 -6.62 -5.42
CA ILE A 27 -7.62 -5.87 -6.57
C ILE A 27 -8.73 -5.64 -7.60
N ILE A 28 -8.75 -4.45 -8.17
CA ILE A 28 -9.55 -4.11 -9.35
C ILE A 28 -8.59 -3.63 -10.42
N ILE A 29 -8.66 -4.20 -11.61
CA ILE A 29 -7.98 -3.69 -12.80
C ILE A 29 -8.98 -2.80 -13.55
N LEU A 30 -8.61 -1.54 -13.73
CA LEU A 30 -9.41 -0.60 -14.49
C LEU A 30 -9.11 -0.78 -15.97
N ASN A 31 -10.14 -0.99 -16.78
CA ASN A 31 -9.99 -1.06 -18.24
C ASN A 31 -9.63 0.33 -18.78
N GLN A 32 -9.16 0.40 -20.03
CA GLN A 32 -9.03 1.65 -20.75
C GLN A 32 -10.40 2.32 -20.80
N VAL A 33 -10.57 3.35 -19.98
CA VAL A 33 -11.88 4.02 -19.84
C VAL A 33 -12.03 5.02 -20.95
N ASN A 34 -12.75 4.64 -21.99
CA ASN A 34 -13.02 5.49 -23.15
C ASN A 34 -14.35 6.25 -23.05
N LYS A 35 -15.04 6.22 -21.94
CA LYS A 35 -16.25 7.07 -21.66
C LYS A 35 -16.72 6.82 -20.24
N VAL A 36 -16.45 7.72 -19.34
CA VAL A 36 -17.31 7.92 -18.17
C VAL A 36 -18.50 8.75 -18.66
N ASN A 37 -19.68 8.13 -18.78
CA ASN A 37 -20.88 8.85 -19.19
C ASN A 37 -21.12 10.02 -18.24
N GLU A 38 -21.30 11.22 -18.78
CA GLU A 38 -21.51 12.51 -18.09
C GLU A 38 -22.74 12.55 -17.14
N THR A 39 -23.50 11.46 -17.01
CA THR A 39 -24.83 11.46 -16.42
C THR A 39 -24.92 11.18 -14.93
N GLU A 40 -23.81 10.85 -14.25
CA GLU A 40 -23.87 10.64 -12.80
C GLU A 40 -23.10 11.71 -12.05
N GLN A 41 -23.81 12.74 -11.60
CA GLN A 41 -23.35 13.81 -10.73
C GLN A 41 -23.01 13.31 -9.33
N TYR A 42 -21.93 12.56 -9.16
CA TYR A 42 -21.38 12.32 -7.83
C TYR A 42 -20.68 13.57 -7.35
N SER A 43 -21.24 14.22 -6.36
CA SER A 43 -20.72 15.49 -5.87
C SER A 43 -19.40 15.38 -5.13
N SER A 44 -19.12 14.26 -4.47
CA SER A 44 -17.86 13.99 -3.75
C SER A 44 -17.81 12.53 -3.34
N ILE A 45 -16.68 11.87 -3.57
CA ILE A 45 -16.44 10.46 -3.27
C ILE A 45 -15.25 10.35 -2.31
N ARG A 46 -15.39 9.65 -1.21
CA ARG A 46 -14.26 9.27 -0.38
C ARG A 46 -13.86 7.83 -0.69
N ALA A 47 -12.71 7.66 -1.32
CA ALA A 47 -12.20 6.36 -1.71
C ALA A 47 -11.62 5.62 -0.51
N ASP A 48 -12.06 4.37 -0.26
CA ASP A 48 -11.49 3.48 0.75
C ASP A 48 -10.60 2.41 0.09
N PHE A 49 -9.72 2.84 -0.80
CA PHE A 49 -8.77 1.99 -1.52
C PHE A 49 -7.57 2.81 -2.01
N PHE A 50 -6.49 2.12 -2.30
CA PHE A 50 -5.39 2.68 -3.09
C PHE A 50 -5.77 2.67 -4.55
N LEU A 51 -5.45 3.75 -5.24
CA LEU A 51 -5.71 3.91 -6.68
C LEU A 51 -4.44 4.40 -7.36
N ALA A 52 -4.05 3.75 -8.44
CA ALA A 52 -3.01 4.19 -9.35
C ALA A 52 -3.57 4.21 -10.76
N ILE A 53 -3.64 5.38 -11.38
CA ILE A 53 -4.14 5.59 -12.75
C ILE A 53 -3.10 6.35 -13.56
N LEU A 54 -2.72 5.80 -14.69
CA LEU A 54 -1.89 6.45 -15.70
C LEU A 54 -2.77 6.96 -16.84
N CYS A 55 -2.67 8.25 -17.15
CA CYS A 55 -3.28 8.82 -18.34
C CYS A 55 -2.46 8.48 -19.58
N LEU A 56 -3.09 7.81 -20.55
CA LEU A 56 -2.47 7.42 -21.81
C LEU A 56 -2.67 8.47 -22.90
N ARG A 57 -3.84 9.14 -22.88
CA ARG A 57 -4.25 10.11 -23.87
C ARG A 57 -5.30 11.06 -23.31
N GLY A 58 -5.42 12.24 -23.96
CA GLY A 58 -6.42 13.25 -23.62
C GLY A 58 -6.07 13.99 -22.33
N LYS A 59 -7.08 14.64 -21.76
CA LYS A 59 -6.96 15.40 -20.51
C LYS A 59 -8.17 15.20 -19.63
N ALA A 60 -7.96 15.26 -18.33
CA ALA A 60 -9.02 15.32 -17.34
C ALA A 60 -8.69 16.35 -16.25
N SER A 61 -9.71 16.96 -15.67
CA SER A 61 -9.58 17.77 -14.46
C SER A 61 -10.33 17.10 -13.31
N LEU A 62 -9.77 17.16 -12.13
CA LEU A 62 -10.39 16.59 -10.93
C LEU A 62 -9.92 17.32 -9.68
N SER A 63 -10.62 17.13 -8.58
CA SER A 63 -10.20 17.68 -7.29
C SER A 63 -9.90 16.54 -6.30
N LEU A 64 -8.72 16.59 -5.71
CA LEU A 64 -8.26 15.66 -4.66
C LEU A 64 -8.07 16.45 -3.36
N ASN A 65 -8.77 16.06 -2.30
CA ASN A 65 -8.71 16.74 -0.99
C ASN A 65 -8.90 18.28 -1.09
N ASN A 66 -9.84 18.71 -1.94
CA ASN A 66 -10.17 20.11 -2.27
C ASN A 66 -9.12 20.87 -3.11
N ASN A 67 -8.03 20.26 -3.53
CA ASN A 67 -7.08 20.83 -4.48
C ASN A 67 -7.45 20.38 -5.90
N SER A 68 -7.47 21.32 -6.85
CA SER A 68 -7.78 21.04 -8.26
C SER A 68 -6.51 20.64 -9.00
N TYR A 69 -6.61 19.60 -9.84
CA TYR A 69 -5.52 19.07 -10.65
C TYR A 69 -5.99 18.86 -12.09
N GLU A 70 -5.07 19.06 -13.02
CA GLU A 70 -5.21 18.63 -14.40
C GLU A 70 -4.32 17.41 -14.62
N ILE A 71 -4.84 16.43 -15.34
CA ILE A 71 -4.14 15.18 -15.71
C ILE A 71 -4.07 15.14 -17.22
N GLY A 72 -2.88 14.92 -17.75
CA GLY A 72 -2.61 14.75 -19.16
C GLY A 72 -1.80 13.47 -19.44
N ARG A 73 -1.40 13.29 -20.69
CA ARG A 73 -0.61 12.12 -21.10
C ARG A 73 0.64 11.95 -20.23
N ASN A 74 0.90 10.71 -19.83
CA ASN A 74 1.99 10.28 -18.96
C ASN A 74 1.87 10.75 -17.50
N ASP A 75 0.77 11.39 -17.11
CA ASP A 75 0.53 11.70 -15.72
C ASP A 75 -0.01 10.48 -14.98
N LEU A 76 0.70 10.08 -13.92
CA LEU A 76 0.30 9.04 -12.99
C LEU A 76 -0.35 9.68 -11.76
N MET A 77 -1.62 9.39 -11.56
CA MET A 77 -2.35 9.77 -10.36
C MET A 77 -2.31 8.65 -9.34
N ILE A 78 -1.96 8.99 -8.10
CA ILE A 78 -1.95 8.07 -6.96
C ILE A 78 -2.82 8.62 -5.85
N CYS A 79 -3.84 7.85 -5.45
CA CYS A 79 -4.69 8.18 -4.33
C CYS A 79 -4.53 7.15 -3.22
N HIS A 80 -4.39 7.64 -2.00
CA HIS A 80 -4.42 6.83 -0.79
C HIS A 80 -5.85 6.63 -0.29
N PRO A 81 -6.11 5.59 0.55
CA PRO A 81 -7.38 5.46 1.24
C PRO A 81 -7.75 6.75 1.97
N GLN A 82 -9.03 7.08 1.99
CA GLN A 82 -9.62 8.29 2.54
C GLN A 82 -9.41 9.57 1.73
N THR A 83 -8.78 9.52 0.55
CA THR A 83 -8.71 10.66 -0.36
C THR A 83 -10.13 11.06 -0.80
N LEU A 84 -10.44 12.34 -0.68
CA LEU A 84 -11.68 12.91 -1.18
C LEU A 84 -11.53 13.25 -2.65
N LEU A 85 -12.24 12.52 -3.50
CA LEU A 85 -12.30 12.72 -4.94
C LEU A 85 -13.55 13.56 -5.27
N LYS A 86 -13.40 14.65 -6.01
CA LYS A 86 -14.52 15.39 -6.58
C LYS A 86 -14.40 15.37 -8.10
N HIS A 87 -15.52 15.22 -8.74
CA HIS A 87 -15.59 15.17 -10.19
C HIS A 87 -15.14 16.50 -10.82
N GLY A 88 -14.39 16.37 -11.91
CA GLY A 88 -14.04 17.45 -12.80
C GLY A 88 -14.50 17.13 -14.23
N MET A 89 -13.95 17.81 -15.21
CA MET A 89 -14.21 17.53 -16.62
C MET A 89 -13.28 16.44 -17.14
N ILE A 90 -13.82 15.52 -17.92
CA ILE A 90 -13.07 14.47 -18.63
C ILE A 90 -13.21 14.77 -20.11
N GLY A 91 -12.08 14.91 -20.81
CA GLY A 91 -12.08 15.14 -22.25
C GLY A 91 -12.59 13.91 -23.03
N ASP A 92 -13.18 14.14 -24.21
CA ASP A 92 -13.77 13.10 -25.05
C ASP A 92 -12.75 12.03 -25.51
N ASP A 93 -11.48 12.40 -25.57
CA ASP A 93 -10.36 11.54 -25.96
C ASP A 93 -9.55 11.02 -24.77
N PHE A 94 -10.05 11.15 -23.55
CA PHE A 94 -9.36 10.71 -22.35
C PHE A 94 -9.31 9.18 -22.28
N GLU A 95 -8.10 8.67 -22.21
CA GLU A 95 -7.81 7.23 -22.03
C GLU A 95 -6.87 7.04 -20.86
N CYS A 96 -7.19 6.10 -19.99
CA CYS A 96 -6.34 5.77 -18.85
C CYS A 96 -6.34 4.27 -18.58
N CYS A 97 -5.31 3.81 -17.90
CA CYS A 97 -5.24 2.45 -17.36
C CYS A 97 -4.76 2.51 -15.90
N GLY A 98 -5.11 1.50 -15.12
CA GLY A 98 -4.68 1.49 -13.73
C GLY A 98 -5.29 0.36 -12.91
N PHE A 99 -5.07 0.44 -11.61
CA PHE A 99 -5.58 -0.55 -10.66
C PHE A 99 -5.91 0.07 -9.31
N CYS A 100 -6.84 -0.59 -8.61
CA CYS A 100 -7.16 -0.31 -7.22
C CYS A 100 -6.73 -1.49 -6.35
N LEU A 101 -6.25 -1.20 -5.13
CA LEU A 101 -5.93 -2.21 -4.12
C LEU A 101 -6.70 -1.91 -2.85
N SER A 102 -7.29 -2.96 -2.23
CA SER A 102 -7.88 -2.78 -0.89
C SER A 102 -6.81 -2.37 0.13
N PRO A 103 -7.16 -1.62 1.20
CA PRO A 103 -6.18 -1.16 2.19
C PRO A 103 -5.40 -2.31 2.82
N GLU A 104 -6.08 -3.42 3.15
CA GLU A 104 -5.47 -4.60 3.73
C GLU A 104 -4.52 -5.30 2.76
N TYR A 105 -4.88 -5.37 1.49
CA TYR A 105 -4.05 -5.99 0.46
C TYR A 105 -2.84 -5.12 0.15
N ALA A 106 -3.03 -3.83 -0.05
CA ALA A 106 -1.95 -2.88 -0.25
C ALA A 106 -0.97 -2.90 0.93
N LYS A 107 -1.47 -2.83 2.17
CA LYS A 107 -0.64 -2.94 3.38
C LYS A 107 0.19 -4.23 3.35
N ARG A 108 -0.39 -5.37 2.99
CA ARG A 108 0.33 -6.65 2.90
C ARG A 108 1.41 -6.63 1.84
N ILE A 109 1.13 -6.12 0.64
CA ILE A 109 2.11 -6.05 -0.44
C ILE A 109 3.22 -5.05 -0.10
N PHE A 110 2.91 -3.85 0.37
CA PHE A 110 3.90 -2.86 0.82
C PHE A 110 4.75 -3.35 1.99
N VAL A 111 4.17 -4.14 2.91
CA VAL A 111 4.91 -4.76 4.01
C VAL A 111 5.89 -5.83 3.50
N MET A 112 5.55 -6.54 2.44
CA MET A 112 6.41 -7.56 1.85
C MET A 112 7.54 -6.95 1.00
N SER A 113 7.35 -5.78 0.43
CA SER A 113 8.40 -4.99 -0.23
C SER A 113 9.21 -4.22 0.82
N THR A 114 10.40 -4.71 1.14
CA THR A 114 11.15 -4.45 2.37
C THR A 114 11.93 -3.14 2.41
N SER A 115 11.65 -2.13 1.63
CA SER A 115 12.44 -0.90 1.75
C SER A 115 11.80 0.12 2.70
N ALA A 116 12.64 0.69 3.57
CA ALA A 116 12.30 1.83 4.42
C ALA A 116 11.74 3.01 3.61
N ASN A 117 12.15 3.10 2.36
CA ASN A 117 11.83 4.17 1.44
C ASN A 117 10.32 4.26 1.09
N ASN A 118 9.56 3.17 1.21
CA ASN A 118 8.11 3.19 0.99
C ASN A 118 7.36 4.20 1.87
N TRP A 119 7.88 4.47 3.06
CA TRP A 119 7.27 5.43 3.98
C TRP A 119 7.63 6.88 3.65
N TYR A 120 8.79 7.11 3.02
CA TYR A 120 9.21 8.46 2.60
C TYR A 120 8.40 8.98 1.41
N SER A 121 7.96 8.10 0.52
CA SER A 121 7.18 8.48 -0.65
C SER A 121 5.74 8.89 -0.31
N ARG A 122 5.16 8.34 0.76
CA ARG A 122 3.77 8.60 1.12
C ARG A 122 3.47 10.07 1.42
N PRO A 123 4.19 10.78 2.32
CA PRO A 123 3.94 12.20 2.56
C PRO A 123 4.13 13.04 1.30
N TYR A 124 5.08 12.66 0.44
CA TYR A 124 5.28 13.31 -0.84
C TYR A 124 4.08 13.10 -1.77
N LEU A 125 3.58 11.88 -1.91
CA LEU A 125 2.44 11.53 -2.75
C LEU A 125 1.11 12.12 -2.24
N GLU A 126 0.94 12.27 -0.94
CA GLU A 126 -0.23 12.97 -0.36
C GLU A 126 -0.25 14.46 -0.73
N GLN A 127 0.92 15.10 -0.86
CA GLN A 127 1.05 16.49 -1.29
C GLN A 127 1.11 16.65 -2.82
N HIS A 128 1.65 15.65 -3.51
CA HIS A 128 1.83 15.61 -4.96
C HIS A 128 1.22 14.33 -5.54
N PRO A 129 -0.13 14.21 -5.55
CA PRO A 129 -0.82 12.98 -5.96
C PRO A 129 -0.73 12.71 -7.47
N ILE A 130 -0.19 13.66 -8.25
CA ILE A 130 0.03 13.52 -9.68
C ILE A 130 1.52 13.69 -9.98
N ILE A 131 2.05 12.74 -10.72
CA ILE A 131 3.45 12.65 -11.10
C ILE A 131 3.53 12.51 -12.61
N SER A 132 4.22 13.42 -13.26
CA SER A 132 4.45 13.36 -14.71
C SER A 132 5.63 12.41 -14.98
N LEU A 133 5.34 11.22 -15.48
CA LEU A 133 6.32 10.22 -15.86
C LEU A 133 6.97 10.57 -17.19
N ASN A 134 8.20 10.13 -17.41
CA ASN A 134 8.77 10.12 -18.76
C ASN A 134 8.19 8.97 -19.60
N ASP A 135 8.51 8.92 -20.90
CA ASP A 135 7.97 7.90 -21.80
C ASP A 135 8.41 6.49 -21.42
N GLU A 136 9.63 6.28 -20.92
CA GLU A 136 10.14 4.98 -20.49
C GLU A 136 9.41 4.49 -19.23
N GLU A 137 9.23 5.36 -18.24
CA GLU A 137 8.50 5.06 -17.00
C GLU A 137 7.02 4.78 -17.27
N SER A 138 6.41 5.53 -18.19
CA SER A 138 5.03 5.32 -18.63
C SER A 138 4.87 3.97 -19.34
N GLN A 139 5.81 3.61 -20.22
CA GLN A 139 5.83 2.29 -20.86
C GLN A 139 5.99 1.16 -19.85
N LEU A 140 6.88 1.32 -18.87
CA LEU A 140 7.10 0.34 -17.81
C LEU A 140 5.82 0.10 -17.00
N PHE A 141 5.12 1.18 -16.61
CA PHE A 141 3.81 1.08 -15.95
C PHE A 141 2.82 0.26 -16.80
N CYS A 142 2.72 0.57 -18.10
CA CYS A 142 1.84 -0.14 -19.02
C CYS A 142 2.20 -1.63 -19.16
N GLN A 143 3.49 -1.99 -19.14
CA GLN A 143 3.93 -3.39 -19.19
C GLN A 143 3.46 -4.17 -17.95
N TYR A 144 3.65 -3.61 -16.75
CA TYR A 144 3.15 -4.22 -15.51
C TYR A 144 1.63 -4.32 -15.48
N TYR A 145 0.94 -3.25 -15.89
CA TYR A 145 -0.52 -3.24 -16.00
C TYR A 145 -1.00 -4.35 -16.93
N ASN A 146 -0.46 -4.44 -18.15
CA ASN A 146 -0.85 -5.45 -19.14
C ASN A 146 -0.59 -6.87 -18.63
N LEU A 147 0.55 -7.08 -17.95
CA LEU A 147 0.89 -8.38 -17.38
C LEU A 147 -0.08 -8.76 -16.25
N LEU A 148 -0.36 -7.86 -15.31
CA LEU A 148 -1.34 -8.06 -14.24
C LEU A 148 -2.73 -8.34 -14.83
N ASN A 149 -3.18 -7.51 -15.78
CA ASN A 149 -4.47 -7.69 -16.44
C ASN A 149 -4.58 -9.06 -17.09
N SER A 150 -3.58 -9.46 -17.89
CA SER A 150 -3.58 -10.76 -18.56
C SER A 150 -3.61 -11.96 -17.60
N LYS A 151 -2.97 -11.83 -16.43
CA LYS A 151 -2.94 -12.90 -15.43
C LYS A 151 -4.20 -12.95 -14.57
N LEU A 152 -4.88 -11.83 -14.39
CA LEU A 152 -6.13 -11.75 -13.61
C LEU A 152 -7.36 -12.13 -14.46
N THR A 153 -7.40 -11.71 -15.72
CA THR A 153 -8.52 -12.02 -16.64
C THR A 153 -8.37 -13.35 -17.38
N GLY A 154 -7.17 -13.92 -17.39
CA GLY A 154 -6.87 -15.19 -18.04
C GLY A 154 -7.38 -16.40 -17.26
N THR A 155 -7.09 -17.61 -17.81
CA THR A 155 -7.45 -18.86 -17.14
C THR A 155 -6.75 -18.97 -15.79
N PRO A 156 -7.48 -19.18 -14.67
CA PRO A 156 -6.86 -19.35 -13.36
C PRO A 156 -5.91 -20.55 -13.33
N HIS A 157 -4.75 -20.37 -12.73
CA HIS A 157 -3.79 -21.44 -12.54
C HIS A 157 -3.34 -21.55 -11.07
N ARG A 158 -2.71 -22.68 -10.73
CA ARG A 158 -2.40 -23.07 -9.35
C ARG A 158 -1.68 -21.99 -8.52
N HIS A 159 -0.78 -21.23 -9.14
CA HIS A 159 0.08 -20.23 -8.48
C HIS A 159 -0.30 -18.79 -8.84
N GLN A 160 -1.54 -18.57 -9.28
CA GLN A 160 -1.97 -17.24 -9.72
C GLN A 160 -1.80 -16.16 -8.65
N LYS A 161 -2.20 -16.48 -7.41
CA LYS A 161 -2.12 -15.53 -6.29
C LYS A 161 -0.68 -15.15 -5.94
N GLU A 162 0.22 -16.14 -5.91
CA GLU A 162 1.64 -15.93 -5.65
C GLU A 162 2.27 -15.10 -6.78
N LEU A 163 1.91 -15.40 -8.02
CA LEU A 163 2.37 -14.65 -9.18
C LEU A 163 1.91 -13.19 -9.15
N ILE A 164 0.63 -12.92 -8.87
CA ILE A 164 0.11 -11.56 -8.76
C ILE A 164 0.83 -10.79 -7.62
N ASN A 165 1.03 -11.42 -6.46
CA ASN A 165 1.78 -10.82 -5.37
C ASN A 165 3.22 -10.47 -5.79
N ALA A 166 3.90 -11.37 -6.50
CA ALA A 166 5.27 -11.14 -6.97
C ALA A 166 5.34 -10.01 -8.00
N LEU A 167 4.38 -9.95 -8.93
CA LEU A 167 4.29 -8.87 -9.93
C LEU A 167 4.04 -7.51 -9.29
N LEU A 168 3.12 -7.43 -8.31
CA LEU A 168 2.87 -6.19 -7.57
C LEU A 168 4.08 -5.77 -6.75
N GLN A 169 4.81 -6.71 -6.15
CA GLN A 169 6.05 -6.40 -5.44
C GLN A 169 7.13 -5.87 -6.38
N ALA A 170 7.34 -6.50 -7.53
CA ALA A 170 8.29 -6.04 -8.54
C ALA A 170 7.92 -4.64 -9.03
N PHE A 171 6.64 -4.39 -9.34
CA PHE A 171 6.14 -3.07 -9.72
C PHE A 171 6.44 -2.02 -8.65
N ILE A 172 6.23 -2.34 -7.36
CA ILE A 172 6.49 -1.40 -6.27
C ILE A 172 7.97 -1.05 -6.17
N TYR A 173 8.88 -2.01 -6.35
CA TYR A 173 10.32 -1.74 -6.34
C TYR A 173 10.74 -0.81 -7.47
N GLU A 174 10.31 -1.11 -8.70
CA GLU A 174 10.58 -0.25 -9.87
C GLU A 174 10.01 1.17 -9.67
N PHE A 175 8.77 1.23 -9.17
CA PHE A 175 8.12 2.51 -8.90
C PHE A 175 8.83 3.31 -7.81
N GLN A 176 9.43 2.66 -6.80
CA GLN A 176 10.19 3.33 -5.76
C GLN A 176 11.44 4.00 -6.30
N ASP A 177 12.19 3.33 -7.16
CA ASP A 177 13.38 3.90 -7.78
C ASP A 177 13.04 5.14 -8.62
N SER A 178 11.93 5.09 -9.35
CA SER A 178 11.41 6.25 -10.08
C SER A 178 11.00 7.38 -9.12
N MET A 179 10.33 7.04 -8.01
CA MET A 179 9.88 8.02 -7.03
C MET A 179 11.00 8.74 -6.30
N GLU A 180 12.10 8.07 -6.01
CA GLU A 180 13.27 8.69 -5.37
C GLU A 180 13.81 9.87 -6.19
N LYS A 181 13.79 9.78 -7.50
CA LYS A 181 14.19 10.88 -8.41
C LYS A 181 13.27 12.09 -8.23
N TYR A 182 11.96 11.88 -8.18
CA TYR A 182 10.97 12.97 -8.03
C TYR A 182 11.04 13.64 -6.66
N ILE A 183 11.27 12.87 -5.59
CA ILE A 183 11.43 13.37 -4.22
C ILE A 183 12.68 14.23 -4.11
N GLN A 184 13.79 13.84 -4.74
CA GLN A 184 15.04 14.61 -4.76
C GLN A 184 14.93 15.92 -5.56
N LEU A 185 14.16 15.91 -6.67
CA LEU A 185 13.97 17.09 -7.53
C LEU A 185 13.05 18.14 -6.90
N LYS A 186 12.13 17.74 -6.05
CA LYS A 186 11.21 18.63 -5.32
C LYS A 186 11.22 18.27 -3.84
N PRO A 187 12.28 18.59 -3.09
CA PRO A 187 12.33 18.31 -1.68
C PRO A 187 11.13 18.99 -1.01
N VAL A 188 10.22 18.19 -0.46
CA VAL A 188 9.22 18.70 0.46
C VAL A 188 9.97 19.40 1.59
N ALA A 189 9.52 20.57 2.01
CA ALA A 189 10.10 21.24 3.18
C ALA A 189 9.96 20.28 4.37
N PHE A 190 11.06 19.58 4.68
CA PHE A 190 11.11 18.63 5.78
C PHE A 190 10.85 19.40 7.08
N ASN A 191 9.67 19.21 7.65
CA ASN A 191 9.43 19.67 9.00
C ASN A 191 10.09 18.72 10.01
N SER A 192 10.23 19.14 11.24
CA SER A 192 10.83 18.31 12.31
C SER A 192 10.09 16.99 12.53
N SER A 193 8.80 16.93 12.22
CA SER A 193 7.94 15.75 12.31
C SER A 193 8.38 14.67 11.30
N ASN A 194 8.61 15.03 10.03
CA ASN A 194 9.09 14.09 9.02
C ASN A 194 10.47 13.52 9.35
N ASN A 195 11.39 14.37 9.82
CA ASN A 195 12.72 13.92 10.22
C ASN A 195 12.67 12.94 11.39
N LEU A 196 11.82 13.19 12.37
CA LEU A 196 11.62 12.28 13.50
C LEU A 196 11.00 10.95 13.05
N PHE A 197 10.01 11.00 12.16
CA PHE A 197 9.40 9.80 11.61
C PHE A 197 10.42 8.94 10.86
N ASN A 198 11.24 9.56 10.03
CA ASN A 198 12.28 8.89 9.27
C ASN A 198 13.32 8.22 10.19
N ALA A 199 13.82 8.95 11.18
CA ALA A 199 14.75 8.42 12.18
C ALA A 199 14.14 7.25 12.97
N PHE A 200 12.85 7.30 13.29
CA PHE A 200 12.14 6.19 13.90
C PHE A 200 12.09 4.96 13.00
N MET A 201 11.75 5.15 11.71
CA MET A 201 11.68 4.04 10.76
C MET A 201 13.04 3.39 10.51
N GLU A 202 14.11 4.18 10.36
CA GLU A 202 15.49 3.68 10.25
C GLU A 202 15.87 2.84 11.47
N LEU A 203 15.60 3.36 12.67
CA LEU A 203 15.87 2.64 13.91
C LEU A 203 15.06 1.33 14.03
N LEU A 204 13.79 1.35 13.64
CA LEU A 204 12.92 0.18 13.66
C LEU A 204 13.38 -0.90 12.67
N ILE A 205 13.76 -0.49 11.46
CA ILE A 205 14.16 -1.42 10.38
C ILE A 205 15.53 -2.02 10.66
N SER A 206 16.49 -1.23 11.10
CA SER A 206 17.86 -1.68 11.40
C SER A 206 17.96 -2.55 12.65
N SER A 207 16.98 -2.49 13.55
CA SER A 207 16.98 -3.26 14.79
C SER A 207 16.62 -4.73 14.55
N TYR A 208 17.47 -5.66 15.04
CA TYR A 208 17.12 -7.08 15.11
C TYR A 208 17.73 -7.73 16.36
N PRO A 209 16.97 -8.46 17.18
CA PRO A 209 15.51 -8.50 17.16
C PRO A 209 14.88 -7.15 17.52
N LYS A 210 13.68 -6.89 16.98
CA LYS A 210 12.99 -5.63 17.21
C LYS A 210 12.39 -5.53 18.60
N GLU A 211 12.64 -4.43 19.26
CA GLU A 211 11.93 -4.10 20.50
C GLU A 211 10.46 -3.81 20.23
N ARG A 212 9.59 -4.23 21.15
CA ARG A 212 8.13 -4.10 20.99
C ARG A 212 7.54 -2.89 21.71
N SER A 213 8.35 -2.22 22.53
CA SER A 213 7.92 -1.06 23.31
C SER A 213 8.13 0.24 22.54
N VAL A 214 7.10 1.04 22.40
CA VAL A 214 7.22 2.40 21.83
C VAL A 214 8.19 3.26 22.64
N SER A 215 8.23 3.08 23.98
CA SER A 215 9.14 3.84 24.85
C SER A 215 10.61 3.58 24.54
N TYR A 216 10.98 2.41 24.11
CA TYR A 216 12.35 2.10 23.69
C TYR A 216 12.81 3.02 22.54
N TYR A 217 12.00 3.11 21.49
CA TYR A 217 12.31 3.95 20.33
C TYR A 217 12.22 5.45 20.67
N ALA A 218 11.20 5.82 21.43
CA ALA A 218 11.01 7.20 21.86
C ALA A 218 12.19 7.73 22.69
N ASN A 219 12.71 6.92 23.63
CA ASN A 219 13.87 7.25 24.43
C ASN A 219 15.14 7.44 23.57
N ARG A 220 15.35 6.58 22.58
CA ARG A 220 16.50 6.70 21.66
C ARG A 220 16.43 7.92 20.75
N LEU A 221 15.22 8.38 20.47
CA LEU A 221 14.95 9.55 19.65
C LEU A 221 14.75 10.83 20.48
N PHE A 222 14.95 10.73 21.80
CA PHE A 222 14.82 11.85 22.75
C PHE A 222 13.46 12.54 22.72
N VAL A 223 12.39 11.76 22.55
CA VAL A 223 11.00 12.24 22.54
C VAL A 223 10.11 11.41 23.45
N THR A 224 8.88 11.89 23.68
CA THR A 224 7.88 11.11 24.43
C THR A 224 7.21 10.08 23.52
N SER A 225 6.78 8.92 24.07
CA SER A 225 6.03 7.90 23.33
C SER A 225 4.74 8.45 22.71
N LYS A 226 4.09 9.40 23.39
CA LYS A 226 2.88 10.07 22.90
C LYS A 226 3.18 10.91 21.66
N TYR A 227 4.25 11.70 21.71
CA TYR A 227 4.66 12.53 20.59
C TYR A 227 5.11 11.69 19.40
N LEU A 228 5.94 10.65 19.63
CA LEU A 228 6.34 9.72 18.58
C LEU A 228 5.12 9.07 17.89
N SER A 229 4.14 8.61 18.69
CA SER A 229 2.92 8.00 18.12
C SER A 229 2.06 8.99 17.33
N ALA A 230 2.00 10.26 17.74
CA ALA A 230 1.32 11.31 17.00
C ALA A 230 2.01 11.59 15.66
N VAL A 231 3.34 11.71 15.67
CA VAL A 231 4.17 11.89 14.47
C VAL A 231 4.02 10.71 13.52
N CYS A 232 4.04 9.47 14.01
CA CYS A 232 3.80 8.31 13.17
C CYS A 232 2.41 8.36 12.53
N LYS A 233 1.38 8.69 13.30
CA LYS A 233 0.01 8.76 12.79
C LYS A 233 -0.17 9.87 11.76
N GLU A 234 0.48 11.01 11.94
CA GLU A 234 0.50 12.12 10.99
C GLU A 234 1.15 11.72 9.67
N ASN A 235 2.31 11.03 9.73
CA ASN A 235 3.12 10.70 8.55
C ASN A 235 2.71 9.40 7.84
N SER A 236 2.15 8.42 8.57
CA SER A 236 1.83 7.08 8.02
C SER A 236 0.37 6.67 8.15
N GLY A 237 -0.43 7.43 8.90
CA GLY A 237 -1.79 7.05 9.27
C GLY A 237 -1.86 5.97 10.36
N GLU A 238 -0.71 5.43 10.81
CA GLU A 238 -0.61 4.38 11.82
C GLU A 238 0.16 4.87 13.04
N THR A 239 -0.17 4.34 14.23
CA THR A 239 0.58 4.67 15.44
C THR A 239 1.95 3.99 15.44
N ALA A 240 2.90 4.50 16.26
CA ALA A 240 4.20 3.85 16.43
C ALA A 240 4.06 2.38 16.88
N SER A 241 3.06 2.07 17.72
CA SER A 241 2.77 0.70 18.16
C SER A 241 2.34 -0.22 17.01
N ASP A 242 1.52 0.29 16.09
CA ASP A 242 1.05 -0.49 14.93
C ASP A 242 2.20 -0.77 13.96
N LEU A 243 3.03 0.25 13.71
CA LEU A 243 4.24 0.09 12.88
C LEU A 243 5.20 -0.92 13.48
N ILE A 244 5.53 -0.82 14.78
CA ILE A 244 6.38 -1.80 15.48
C ILE A 244 5.79 -3.20 15.35
N THR A 245 4.49 -3.35 15.61
CA THR A 245 3.81 -4.64 15.51
C THR A 245 3.91 -5.22 14.11
N CYS A 246 3.70 -4.39 13.08
CA CYS A 246 3.82 -4.78 11.68
C CYS A 246 5.21 -5.36 11.37
N TYR A 247 6.27 -4.66 11.75
CA TYR A 247 7.64 -5.10 11.48
C TYR A 247 8.07 -6.32 12.32
N VAL A 248 7.66 -6.42 13.57
CA VAL A 248 7.86 -7.62 14.41
C VAL A 248 7.15 -8.82 13.80
N MET A 249 5.93 -8.63 13.28
CA MET A 249 5.18 -9.72 12.63
C MET A 249 5.82 -10.17 11.32
N LYS A 250 6.50 -9.30 10.57
CA LYS A 250 7.31 -9.71 9.42
C LYS A 250 8.38 -10.71 9.83
N ASP A 251 9.17 -10.37 10.85
CA ASP A 251 10.24 -11.24 11.33
C ASP A 251 9.68 -12.59 11.82
N ILE A 252 8.56 -12.57 12.57
CA ILE A 252 7.87 -13.78 13.02
C ILE A 252 7.44 -14.65 11.84
N VAL A 253 6.76 -14.08 10.84
CA VAL A 253 6.28 -14.83 9.68
C VAL A 253 7.44 -15.41 8.86
N CYS A 254 8.52 -14.64 8.69
CA CYS A 254 9.73 -15.09 8.01
C CYS A 254 10.32 -16.31 8.72
N LEU A 255 10.48 -16.26 10.05
CA LEU A 255 11.02 -17.38 10.83
C LEU A 255 10.06 -18.58 10.90
N LEU A 256 8.74 -18.36 10.92
CA LEU A 256 7.75 -19.43 10.89
C LEU A 256 7.74 -20.21 9.57
N LYS A 257 8.16 -19.61 8.46
CA LYS A 257 8.36 -20.30 7.18
C LYS A 257 9.56 -21.24 7.19
N SER A 258 10.56 -20.97 8.03
CA SER A 258 11.73 -21.84 8.14
C SER A 258 11.40 -23.14 8.87
N PRO A 259 11.58 -24.33 8.25
CA PRO A 259 11.28 -25.62 8.87
C PRO A 259 12.27 -25.99 9.98
N ASN A 260 13.47 -25.41 9.96
CA ASN A 260 14.61 -25.82 10.78
C ASN A 260 14.60 -25.23 12.19
N LYS A 261 13.69 -24.29 12.52
CA LYS A 261 13.60 -23.66 13.84
C LYS A 261 12.33 -24.09 14.57
N SER A 262 12.45 -24.52 15.80
CA SER A 262 11.30 -24.78 16.67
C SER A 262 10.60 -23.45 17.05
N ILE A 263 9.33 -23.52 17.43
CA ILE A 263 8.57 -22.36 17.90
C ILE A 263 9.22 -21.72 19.15
N LYS A 264 9.86 -22.54 19.99
CA LYS A 264 10.59 -22.06 21.17
C LYS A 264 11.86 -21.29 20.79
N GLU A 265 12.61 -21.78 19.83
CA GLU A 265 13.81 -21.10 19.32
C GLU A 265 13.46 -19.74 18.68
N ILE A 266 12.38 -19.70 17.90
CA ILE A 266 11.89 -18.44 17.31
C ILE A 266 11.50 -17.43 18.40
N ALA A 267 10.77 -17.89 19.43
CA ALA A 267 10.39 -17.02 20.54
C ALA A 267 11.60 -16.45 21.26
N ASN A 268 12.63 -17.27 21.48
CA ASN A 268 13.89 -16.86 22.12
C ASN A 268 14.69 -15.90 21.24
N GLU A 269 14.84 -16.22 19.95
CA GLU A 269 15.57 -15.37 18.98
C GLU A 269 14.95 -13.97 18.87
N LEU A 270 13.63 -13.88 18.96
CA LEU A 270 12.91 -12.61 18.92
C LEU A 270 12.73 -11.98 20.32
N ASN A 271 13.46 -12.42 21.32
CA ASN A 271 13.45 -11.88 22.70
C ASN A 271 12.05 -11.83 23.34
N PHE A 272 11.22 -12.85 23.10
CA PHE A 272 9.97 -12.97 23.85
C PHE A 272 10.24 -13.57 25.24
N ALA A 273 9.74 -12.88 26.27
CA ALA A 273 9.96 -13.27 27.67
C ALA A 273 9.48 -14.70 27.98
N THR A 274 8.41 -15.16 27.33
CA THR A 274 7.89 -16.52 27.47
C THR A 274 7.27 -17.03 26.19
N LEU A 275 7.29 -18.35 25.99
CA LEU A 275 6.62 -19.00 24.87
C LEU A 275 5.11 -18.76 24.87
N SER A 276 4.49 -18.64 26.05
CA SER A 276 3.07 -18.33 26.20
C SER A 276 2.75 -16.90 25.70
N PHE A 277 3.61 -15.94 26.02
CA PHE A 277 3.44 -14.55 25.54
C PHE A 277 3.63 -14.48 24.01
N PHE A 278 4.64 -15.16 23.46
CA PHE A 278 4.83 -15.29 22.03
C PHE A 278 3.59 -15.89 21.34
N GLY A 279 3.06 -17.00 21.87
CA GLY A 279 1.86 -17.65 21.32
C GLY A 279 0.63 -16.74 21.30
N LYS A 280 0.40 -15.98 22.39
CA LYS A 280 -0.69 -15.00 22.47
C LYS A 280 -0.49 -13.85 21.50
N TYR A 281 0.73 -13.35 21.38
CA TYR A 281 1.08 -12.26 20.46
C TYR A 281 0.80 -12.63 19.00
N VAL A 282 1.30 -13.80 18.58
CA VAL A 282 1.07 -14.33 17.23
C VAL A 282 -0.41 -14.57 16.97
N LYS A 283 -1.13 -15.21 17.91
CA LYS A 283 -2.56 -15.49 17.75
C LYS A 283 -3.37 -14.22 17.63
N ARG A 284 -3.05 -13.18 18.40
CA ARG A 284 -3.71 -11.87 18.33
C ARG A 284 -3.56 -11.22 16.95
N ASN A 285 -2.38 -11.34 16.33
CA ASN A 285 -2.06 -10.63 15.09
C ASN A 285 -2.34 -11.45 13.82
N LEU A 286 -2.26 -12.79 13.86
CA LEU A 286 -2.49 -13.69 12.72
C LEU A 286 -3.79 -14.51 12.82
N GLY A 287 -4.52 -14.39 13.92
CA GLY A 287 -5.74 -15.19 14.17
C GLY A 287 -5.47 -16.65 14.55
N LEU A 288 -4.25 -17.19 14.32
CA LEU A 288 -3.85 -18.57 14.55
C LEU A 288 -2.67 -18.65 15.52
N SER A 289 -2.56 -19.77 16.26
CA SER A 289 -1.34 -20.02 17.03
C SER A 289 -0.13 -20.24 16.11
N PRO A 290 1.12 -19.99 16.58
CA PRO A 290 2.32 -20.16 15.77
C PRO A 290 2.40 -21.53 15.09
N LYS A 291 2.06 -22.60 15.83
CA LYS A 291 2.06 -23.97 15.31
C LYS A 291 1.03 -24.14 14.18
N LYS A 292 -0.22 -23.73 14.43
CA LYS A 292 -1.28 -23.81 13.40
C LYS A 292 -0.99 -22.95 12.17
N TYR A 293 -0.36 -21.79 12.38
CA TYR A 293 0.04 -20.93 11.26
C TYR A 293 1.13 -21.59 10.41
N ARG A 294 2.14 -22.19 11.03
CA ARG A 294 3.18 -22.97 10.33
C ARG A 294 2.59 -24.17 9.57
N GLU A 295 1.70 -24.95 10.21
CA GLU A 295 0.99 -26.05 9.56
C GLU A 295 0.20 -25.58 8.32
N LYS A 296 -0.47 -24.43 8.42
CA LYS A 296 -1.16 -23.82 7.29
C LYS A 296 -0.21 -23.45 6.16
N LEU A 297 0.96 -22.89 6.46
CA LEU A 297 1.99 -22.57 5.48
C LEU A 297 2.52 -23.84 4.79
N SER A 298 2.84 -24.90 5.56
CA SER A 298 3.32 -26.18 5.03
C SER A 298 2.26 -26.91 4.18
N GLN A 299 0.98 -26.81 4.54
CA GLN A 299 -0.11 -27.37 3.73
C GLN A 299 -0.30 -26.61 2.42
N GLN A 300 -0.05 -25.29 2.40
CA GLN A 300 -0.07 -24.48 1.20
C GLN A 300 1.11 -24.83 0.27
N GLU A 301 2.26 -25.20 0.83
CA GLU A 301 3.44 -25.68 0.08
C GLU A 301 3.30 -27.17 -0.35
N GLY A 302 2.68 -28.02 0.47
CA GLY A 302 2.48 -29.45 0.18
C GLY A 302 1.33 -29.79 -0.79
N ASN A 303 0.38 -28.88 -0.99
CA ASN A 303 -0.64 -28.99 -2.07
C ASN A 303 -0.09 -28.58 -3.44
N VAL A 304 1.21 -28.42 -3.54
CA VAL A 304 1.97 -27.97 -4.72
C VAL A 304 2.74 -29.14 -5.37
N GLN A 305 2.63 -30.38 -4.84
CA GLN A 305 3.20 -31.59 -5.50
C GLN A 305 2.17 -32.35 -6.30
#